data_966d5eda3e8d18e57f57c6a184d0cc26
#
_entry.id   966d5eda3e8d18e57f57c6a184d0cc26
#
_cell.length_a   1.000
_cell.length_b   1.000
_cell.length_c   1.000
_cell.angle_alpha   90.00
_cell.angle_beta   90.00
_cell.angle_gamma   90.00
#
_symmetry.space_group_name_H-M   'P 1'
#
loop_
_entity.id
_entity.type
_entity.pdbx_description
1 polymer ?
#
loop_
_entity_poly.entity_id
_entity_poly.type
_entity_poly.pdbx_seq_one_letter_code
_entity_poly.pdbx_strand_id
1 'polypeptide(L)'
;MHMVRAFEEAGAGAVHIEDQLLPKKCGHLNDKKLADPHDMAAKVHAAAKARRDLVIIARTDAAASEGIDGAVGRAKRYIEAGADAIFPEALVNAEMFRAFAKAMPGVKLLANMTEFGRTPFFTASEFEAMGYRMVIWPVSAFRVANKAQARLYAALKRDGGAQNMIGDMQTRAELYETIGYHQYEALDASIVATVVPQGMPQRS
;
A
#
# COMPACT_ATOMS: atom_id res chain seq x y z
N MET A 1 13.23 14.94 5.57
CA MET A 1 14.44 14.43 4.88
C MET A 1 14.93 13.10 5.46
N HIS A 2 15.11 12.93 6.77
CA HIS A 2 15.58 11.65 7.36
C HIS A 2 14.67 10.46 7.02
N MET A 3 13.37 10.59 7.15
CA MET A 3 12.39 9.54 6.82
C MET A 3 12.59 9.03 5.38
N VAL A 4 12.72 9.92 4.40
CA VAL A 4 12.89 9.54 2.98
C VAL A 4 14.14 8.69 2.79
N ARG A 5 15.27 9.12 3.37
CA ARG A 5 16.53 8.36 3.31
C ARG A 5 16.44 7.02 3.99
N ALA A 6 15.81 6.96 5.18
CA ALA A 6 15.64 5.71 5.91
C ALA A 6 14.77 4.71 5.15
N PHE A 7 13.69 5.16 4.51
CA PHE A 7 12.87 4.28 3.67
C PHE A 7 13.61 3.80 2.41
N GLU A 8 14.36 4.69 1.78
CA GLU A 8 15.17 4.34 0.61
C GLU A 8 16.29 3.34 0.95
N GLU A 9 16.99 3.55 2.08
CA GLU A 9 17.98 2.62 2.62
C GLU A 9 17.38 1.26 2.99
N ALA A 10 16.12 1.24 3.46
CA ALA A 10 15.39 0.02 3.72
C ALA A 10 14.84 -0.68 2.46
N GLY A 11 15.09 -0.13 1.26
CA GLY A 11 14.69 -0.73 -0.02
C GLY A 11 13.28 -0.36 -0.50
N ALA A 12 12.64 0.65 0.09
CA ALA A 12 11.36 1.14 -0.43
C ALA A 12 11.55 1.79 -1.82
N GLY A 13 10.70 1.42 -2.79
CA GLY A 13 10.71 2.00 -4.14
C GLY A 13 9.91 3.31 -4.24
N ALA A 14 8.93 3.51 -3.37
CA ALA A 14 8.07 4.70 -3.35
C ALA A 14 7.53 5.01 -1.96
N VAL A 15 7.19 6.27 -1.72
CA VAL A 15 6.45 6.70 -0.52
C VAL A 15 5.32 7.64 -0.89
N HIS A 16 4.24 7.60 -0.08
CA HIS A 16 3.18 8.60 -0.15
C HIS A 16 3.38 9.66 0.92
N ILE A 17 3.17 10.92 0.56
CA ILE A 17 3.08 12.04 1.50
C ILE A 17 1.71 12.68 1.33
N GLU A 18 0.97 12.84 2.42
CA GLU A 18 -0.43 13.21 2.44
C GLU A 18 -0.65 14.60 3.04
N ASP A 19 -1.59 15.35 2.47
CA ASP A 19 -1.89 16.73 2.90
C ASP A 19 -2.91 16.85 4.05
N GLN A 20 -3.15 15.79 4.81
CA GLN A 20 -3.92 15.89 6.05
C GLN A 20 -3.09 16.37 7.23
N LEU A 21 -3.71 17.16 8.12
CA LEU A 21 -3.17 17.46 9.46
C LEU A 21 -3.41 16.30 10.41
N LEU A 22 -2.57 16.17 11.43
CA LEU A 22 -2.75 15.19 12.50
C LEU A 22 -3.83 15.66 13.51
N PRO A 23 -4.59 14.73 14.09
CA PRO A 23 -4.67 13.32 13.75
C PRO A 23 -5.40 13.09 12.42
N LYS A 24 -4.78 12.35 11.51
CA LYS A 24 -5.37 12.08 10.20
C LYS A 24 -6.53 11.07 10.30
N LYS A 25 -7.46 11.16 9.35
CA LYS A 25 -8.60 10.25 9.21
C LYS A 25 -8.53 9.49 7.89
N CYS A 26 -9.31 8.40 7.77
CA CYS A 26 -9.49 7.73 6.49
C CYS A 26 -10.06 8.72 5.45
N GLY A 27 -9.56 8.68 4.21
CA GLY A 27 -9.96 9.58 3.12
C GLY A 27 -11.45 9.58 2.81
N HIS A 28 -12.16 8.48 3.11
CA HIS A 28 -13.61 8.35 2.94
C HIS A 28 -14.45 8.87 4.11
N LEU A 29 -13.82 9.31 5.21
CA LEU A 29 -14.50 9.91 6.37
C LEU A 29 -14.65 11.44 6.21
N ASN A 30 -15.58 12.01 6.98
CA ASN A 30 -15.81 13.46 7.04
C ASN A 30 -14.83 14.16 8.00
N ASP A 31 -14.86 15.51 8.00
CA ASP A 31 -14.14 16.39 8.92
C ASP A 31 -12.61 16.21 8.91
N LYS A 32 -12.05 15.91 7.74
CA LYS A 32 -10.61 15.95 7.52
C LYS A 32 -10.13 17.39 7.57
N LYS A 33 -9.01 17.61 8.25
CA LYS A 33 -8.32 18.90 8.24
C LYS A 33 -7.13 18.82 7.31
N LEU A 34 -7.09 19.69 6.32
CA LEU A 34 -6.00 19.73 5.35
C LEU A 34 -4.91 20.70 5.81
N ALA A 35 -3.69 20.36 5.51
CA ALA A 35 -2.56 21.27 5.63
C ALA A 35 -2.69 22.40 4.58
N ASP A 36 -2.08 23.55 4.87
CA ASP A 36 -1.89 24.56 3.85
C ASP A 36 -1.16 23.97 2.64
N PRO A 37 -1.62 24.23 1.40
CA PRO A 37 -1.01 23.67 0.20
C PRO A 37 0.46 24.09 0.01
N HIS A 38 0.90 25.24 0.53
CA HIS A 38 2.31 25.63 0.51
C HIS A 38 3.16 24.81 1.50
N ASP A 39 2.62 24.54 2.69
CA ASP A 39 3.30 23.70 3.69
C ASP A 39 3.48 22.27 3.17
N MET A 40 2.45 21.73 2.53
CA MET A 40 2.55 20.42 1.92
C MET A 40 3.54 20.41 0.75
N ALA A 41 3.53 21.42 -0.12
CA ALA A 41 4.50 21.56 -1.20
C ALA A 41 5.95 21.65 -0.66
N ALA A 42 6.16 22.36 0.44
CA ALA A 42 7.48 22.42 1.09
C ALA A 42 7.93 21.04 1.60
N LYS A 43 7.01 20.22 2.14
CA LYS A 43 7.31 18.83 2.53
C LYS A 43 7.67 17.97 1.33
N VAL A 44 6.92 18.07 0.21
CA VAL A 44 7.20 17.36 -1.04
C VAL A 44 8.58 17.79 -1.58
N HIS A 45 8.86 19.09 -1.63
CA HIS A 45 10.15 19.58 -2.06
C HIS A 45 11.31 19.05 -1.22
N ALA A 46 11.16 19.05 0.11
CA ALA A 46 12.16 18.50 1.02
C ALA A 46 12.37 16.99 0.83
N ALA A 47 11.30 16.25 0.50
CA ALA A 47 11.39 14.83 0.19
C ALA A 47 12.10 14.59 -1.16
N ALA A 48 11.71 15.29 -2.20
CA ALA A 48 12.33 15.23 -3.52
C ALA A 48 13.83 15.58 -3.48
N LYS A 49 14.21 16.57 -2.69
CA LYS A 49 15.61 16.95 -2.50
C LYS A 49 16.42 15.93 -1.68
N ALA A 50 15.76 15.13 -0.84
CA ALA A 50 16.46 14.20 0.06
C ALA A 50 16.71 12.83 -0.56
N ARG A 51 15.88 12.43 -1.55
CA ARG A 51 15.95 11.11 -2.19
C ARG A 51 17.14 10.99 -3.14
N ARG A 52 17.49 9.74 -3.45
CA ARG A 52 18.31 9.35 -4.61
C ARG A 52 17.41 8.85 -5.74
N ASP A 53 16.70 7.74 -5.52
CA ASP A 53 15.88 7.05 -6.52
C ASP A 53 14.40 6.87 -6.08
N LEU A 54 14.08 7.09 -4.80
CA LEU A 54 12.77 6.87 -4.23
C LEU A 54 11.68 7.72 -4.91
N VAL A 55 10.62 7.09 -5.38
CA VAL A 55 9.47 7.77 -6.00
C VAL A 55 8.65 8.48 -4.93
N ILE A 56 8.39 9.77 -5.12
CA ILE A 56 7.56 10.59 -4.22
C ILE A 56 6.17 10.73 -4.81
N ILE A 57 5.17 10.16 -4.15
CA ILE A 57 3.76 10.28 -4.52
C ILE A 57 3.12 11.28 -3.57
N ALA A 58 2.61 12.39 -4.09
CA ALA A 58 1.85 13.33 -3.27
C ALA A 58 0.37 12.94 -3.28
N ARG A 59 -0.18 12.71 -2.08
CA ARG A 59 -1.60 12.43 -1.89
C ARG A 59 -2.32 13.70 -1.47
N THR A 60 -3.46 13.97 -2.11
CA THR A 60 -4.38 15.02 -1.68
C THR A 60 -5.75 14.45 -1.33
N ASP A 61 -6.25 14.85 -0.18
CA ASP A 61 -7.60 14.53 0.31
C ASP A 61 -8.59 15.69 0.08
N ALA A 62 -8.23 16.65 -0.76
CA ALA A 62 -8.97 17.88 -0.94
C ALA A 62 -10.29 17.74 -1.75
N ALA A 63 -10.44 16.69 -2.54
CA ALA A 63 -11.61 16.53 -3.42
C ALA A 63 -12.96 16.63 -2.67
N ALA A 64 -13.01 16.11 -1.43
CA ALA A 64 -14.23 16.12 -0.64
C ALA A 64 -14.60 17.48 -0.04
N SER A 65 -13.63 18.37 0.20
CA SER A 65 -13.82 19.68 0.86
C SER A 65 -13.63 20.86 -0.09
N GLU A 66 -12.76 20.74 -1.07
CA GLU A 66 -12.41 21.82 -2.01
C GLU A 66 -12.86 21.53 -3.45
N GLY A 67 -13.51 20.37 -3.66
CA GLY A 67 -13.92 19.91 -5.00
C GLY A 67 -12.74 19.50 -5.89
N ILE A 68 -13.06 19.17 -7.15
CA ILE A 68 -12.05 18.72 -8.13
C ILE A 68 -11.05 19.84 -8.43
N ASP A 69 -11.49 21.06 -8.59
CA ASP A 69 -10.61 22.20 -8.94
C ASP A 69 -9.60 22.49 -7.84
N GLY A 70 -10.04 22.46 -6.57
CA GLY A 70 -9.14 22.59 -5.42
C GLY A 70 -8.12 21.46 -5.36
N ALA A 71 -8.56 20.20 -5.52
CA ALA A 71 -7.67 19.05 -5.54
C ALA A 71 -6.65 19.11 -6.69
N VAL A 72 -7.08 19.54 -7.89
CA VAL A 72 -6.19 19.74 -9.04
C VAL A 72 -5.20 20.88 -8.79
N GLY A 73 -5.65 22.01 -8.20
CA GLY A 73 -4.77 23.12 -7.84
C GLY A 73 -3.65 22.68 -6.88
N ARG A 74 -3.99 21.90 -5.86
CA ARG A 74 -3.01 21.28 -4.94
C ARG A 74 -2.06 20.34 -5.66
N ALA A 75 -2.60 19.41 -6.47
CA ALA A 75 -1.82 18.44 -7.22
C ALA A 75 -0.78 19.08 -8.14
N LYS A 76 -1.15 20.12 -8.88
CA LYS A 76 -0.21 20.88 -9.73
C LYS A 76 0.95 21.45 -8.91
N ARG A 77 0.64 22.08 -7.78
CA ARG A 77 1.65 22.62 -6.87
C ARG A 77 2.60 21.54 -6.31
N TYR A 78 2.07 20.35 -6.05
CA TYR A 78 2.89 19.23 -5.54
C TYR A 78 3.81 18.65 -6.63
N ILE A 79 3.35 18.59 -7.88
CA ILE A 79 4.21 18.25 -9.03
C ILE A 79 5.32 19.28 -9.21
N GLU A 80 4.99 20.58 -9.18
CA GLU A 80 5.98 21.67 -9.24
C GLU A 80 6.99 21.59 -8.09
N ALA A 81 6.59 21.12 -6.92
CA ALA A 81 7.46 20.88 -5.77
C ALA A 81 8.34 19.63 -5.88
N GLY A 82 8.14 18.78 -6.90
CA GLY A 82 8.99 17.63 -7.22
C GLY A 82 8.36 16.26 -6.91
N ALA A 83 7.03 16.16 -6.76
CA ALA A 83 6.35 14.88 -6.74
C ALA A 83 6.42 14.21 -8.13
N ASP A 84 6.59 12.89 -8.17
CA ASP A 84 6.64 12.10 -9.41
C ASP A 84 5.27 11.60 -9.85
N ALA A 85 4.34 11.52 -8.91
CA ALA A 85 2.98 11.05 -9.12
C ALA A 85 2.01 11.70 -8.13
N ILE A 86 0.73 11.64 -8.46
CA ILE A 86 -0.36 12.16 -7.63
C ILE A 86 -1.33 11.04 -7.26
N PHE A 87 -1.76 11.06 -6.01
CA PHE A 87 -2.82 10.22 -5.48
C PHE A 87 -4.01 11.10 -5.05
N PRO A 88 -5.00 11.31 -5.93
CA PRO A 88 -6.24 12.01 -5.55
C PRO A 88 -7.15 11.05 -4.79
N GLU A 89 -7.39 11.33 -3.51
CA GLU A 89 -8.18 10.46 -2.64
C GLU A 89 -9.68 10.72 -2.78
N ALA A 90 -10.46 9.65 -2.56
CA ALA A 90 -11.91 9.69 -2.37
C ALA A 90 -12.70 10.35 -3.51
N LEU A 91 -12.28 10.14 -4.75
CA LEU A 91 -13.11 10.47 -5.92
C LEU A 91 -14.29 9.48 -5.97
N VAL A 92 -15.51 10.02 -6.15
CA VAL A 92 -16.74 9.25 -5.87
C VAL A 92 -17.43 8.69 -7.12
N ASN A 93 -16.96 9.01 -8.33
CA ASN A 93 -17.52 8.48 -9.58
C ASN A 93 -16.52 8.56 -10.73
N ALA A 94 -16.81 7.86 -11.85
CA ALA A 94 -15.94 7.82 -13.02
C ALA A 94 -15.71 9.19 -13.67
N GLU A 95 -16.66 10.09 -13.56
CA GLU A 95 -16.56 11.46 -14.13
C GLU A 95 -15.48 12.25 -13.39
N MET A 96 -15.43 12.17 -12.07
CA MET A 96 -14.39 12.81 -11.26
C MET A 96 -13.01 12.26 -11.58
N PHE A 97 -12.86 10.92 -11.74
CA PHE A 97 -11.59 10.31 -12.14
C PHE A 97 -11.13 10.84 -13.51
N ARG A 98 -12.01 10.86 -14.51
CA ARG A 98 -11.69 11.39 -15.86
C ARG A 98 -11.38 12.89 -15.83
N ALA A 99 -12.15 13.66 -15.08
CA ALA A 99 -11.95 15.12 -14.96
C ALA A 99 -10.58 15.42 -14.33
N PHE A 100 -10.24 14.71 -13.26
CA PHE A 100 -8.93 14.87 -12.62
C PHE A 100 -7.79 14.50 -13.57
N ALA A 101 -7.87 13.35 -14.24
CA ALA A 101 -6.85 12.91 -15.20
C ALA A 101 -6.70 13.88 -16.38
N LYS A 102 -7.81 14.39 -16.92
CA LYS A 102 -7.81 15.41 -17.98
C LYS A 102 -7.14 16.71 -17.54
N ALA A 103 -7.29 17.10 -16.28
CA ALA A 103 -6.68 18.32 -15.72
C ALA A 103 -5.18 18.17 -15.40
N MET A 104 -4.66 16.92 -15.39
CA MET A 104 -3.28 16.58 -15.05
C MET A 104 -2.58 15.81 -16.19
N PRO A 105 -2.49 16.38 -17.40
CA PRO A 105 -1.92 15.69 -18.56
C PRO A 105 -0.45 15.33 -18.30
N GLY A 106 -0.07 14.09 -18.63
CA GLY A 106 1.32 13.59 -18.47
C GLY A 106 1.71 13.21 -17.05
N VAL A 107 0.90 13.50 -16.06
CA VAL A 107 1.16 13.12 -14.66
C VAL A 107 0.73 11.67 -14.41
N LYS A 108 1.58 10.89 -13.72
CA LYS A 108 1.23 9.55 -13.28
C LYS A 108 0.23 9.64 -12.12
N LEU A 109 -0.93 9.01 -12.28
CA LEU A 109 -1.99 9.03 -11.29
C LEU A 109 -2.16 7.66 -10.65
N LEU A 110 -2.37 7.66 -9.33
CA LEU A 110 -2.67 6.49 -8.53
C LEU A 110 -4.13 6.54 -8.08
N ALA A 111 -4.87 5.46 -8.32
CA ALA A 111 -6.24 5.28 -7.86
C ALA A 111 -6.30 4.38 -6.62
N ASN A 112 -7.21 4.70 -5.71
CA ASN A 112 -7.54 3.85 -4.57
C ASN A 112 -8.87 3.14 -4.85
N MET A 113 -8.82 1.80 -4.91
CA MET A 113 -10.01 0.95 -5.01
C MET A 113 -10.22 0.22 -3.69
N THR A 114 -10.70 0.95 -2.68
CA THR A 114 -11.06 0.34 -1.40
C THR A 114 -12.52 -0.09 -1.40
N GLU A 115 -12.77 -1.34 -1.00
CA GLU A 115 -14.13 -1.84 -0.80
C GLU A 115 -14.79 -1.12 0.38
N PHE A 116 -16.10 -0.96 0.32
CA PHE A 116 -16.92 -0.28 1.35
C PHE A 116 -16.60 1.21 1.53
N GLY A 117 -15.90 1.83 0.56
CA GLY A 117 -15.69 3.26 0.47
C GLY A 117 -16.83 3.97 -0.27
N ARG A 118 -16.61 5.24 -0.62
CA ARG A 118 -17.55 6.04 -1.41
C ARG A 118 -17.40 5.83 -2.92
N THR A 119 -16.26 5.33 -3.35
CA THR A 119 -15.94 5.06 -4.76
C THR A 119 -16.64 3.78 -5.20
N PRO A 120 -17.36 3.77 -6.33
CA PRO A 120 -17.87 2.54 -6.94
C PRO A 120 -16.74 1.58 -7.32
N PHE A 121 -17.05 0.30 -7.49
CA PHE A 121 -16.08 -0.68 -7.95
C PHE A 121 -15.67 -0.40 -9.39
N PHE A 122 -14.37 -0.29 -9.60
CA PHE A 122 -13.74 -0.24 -10.92
C PHE A 122 -12.60 -1.25 -10.98
N THR A 123 -12.42 -1.85 -12.14
CA THR A 123 -11.28 -2.73 -12.45
C THR A 123 -10.02 -1.90 -12.78
N ALA A 124 -8.87 -2.54 -12.79
CA ALA A 124 -7.62 -1.89 -13.20
C ALA A 124 -7.70 -1.33 -14.62
N SER A 125 -8.31 -2.06 -15.56
CA SER A 125 -8.49 -1.63 -16.95
C SER A 125 -9.44 -0.43 -17.08
N GLU A 126 -10.47 -0.35 -16.24
CA GLU A 126 -11.34 0.83 -16.21
C GLU A 126 -10.60 2.06 -15.68
N PHE A 127 -9.76 1.90 -14.64
CA PHE A 127 -8.91 3.01 -14.18
C PHE A 127 -7.89 3.42 -15.24
N GLU A 128 -7.27 2.49 -15.95
CA GLU A 128 -6.37 2.79 -17.07
C GLU A 128 -7.09 3.58 -18.17
N ALA A 129 -8.30 3.17 -18.55
CA ALA A 129 -9.14 3.89 -19.50
C ALA A 129 -9.53 5.29 -19.04
N MET A 130 -9.59 5.55 -17.73
CA MET A 130 -9.79 6.86 -17.13
C MET A 130 -8.50 7.70 -17.01
N GLY A 131 -7.32 7.14 -17.39
CA GLY A 131 -6.04 7.85 -17.40
C GLY A 131 -5.13 7.59 -16.20
N TYR A 132 -5.45 6.61 -15.35
CA TYR A 132 -4.63 6.21 -14.21
C TYR A 132 -3.60 5.16 -14.60
N ARG A 133 -2.44 5.17 -13.94
CA ARG A 133 -1.33 4.25 -14.21
C ARG A 133 -1.04 3.29 -13.06
N MET A 134 -1.58 3.57 -11.91
CA MET A 134 -1.42 2.76 -10.69
C MET A 134 -2.78 2.63 -10.00
N VAL A 135 -3.02 1.45 -9.43
CA VAL A 135 -4.20 1.18 -8.59
C VAL A 135 -3.76 0.42 -7.36
N ILE A 136 -4.29 0.80 -6.21
CA ILE A 136 -4.12 0.06 -4.95
C ILE A 136 -5.46 -0.45 -4.44
N TRP A 137 -5.43 -1.64 -3.86
CA TRP A 137 -6.55 -2.25 -3.11
C TRP A 137 -6.15 -2.35 -1.63
N PRO A 138 -6.21 -1.24 -0.88
CA PRO A 138 -5.79 -1.24 0.50
C PRO A 138 -6.77 -2.05 1.35
N VAL A 139 -6.23 -2.81 2.32
CA VAL A 139 -7.02 -3.59 3.28
C VAL A 139 -7.76 -4.80 2.69
N SER A 140 -7.85 -4.98 1.38
CA SER A 140 -8.57 -6.10 0.73
C SER A 140 -8.06 -7.46 1.19
N ALA A 141 -6.75 -7.69 1.10
CA ALA A 141 -6.14 -8.93 1.58
C ALA A 141 -6.38 -9.15 3.09
N PHE A 142 -6.26 -8.09 3.89
CA PHE A 142 -6.50 -8.15 5.33
C PHE A 142 -7.97 -8.51 5.65
N ARG A 143 -8.94 -7.92 4.94
CA ARG A 143 -10.37 -8.25 5.12
C ARG A 143 -10.68 -9.70 4.76
N VAL A 144 -10.11 -10.19 3.68
CA VAL A 144 -10.26 -11.59 3.26
C VAL A 144 -9.64 -12.52 4.29
N ALA A 145 -8.41 -12.26 4.72
CA ALA A 145 -7.71 -13.04 5.74
C ALA A 145 -8.47 -13.08 7.06
N ASN A 146 -8.93 -11.93 7.56
CA ASN A 146 -9.71 -11.85 8.79
C ASN A 146 -11.01 -12.67 8.73
N LYS A 147 -11.72 -12.59 7.61
CA LYS A 147 -12.96 -13.36 7.43
C LYS A 147 -12.69 -14.86 7.38
N ALA A 148 -11.61 -15.28 6.72
CA ALA A 148 -11.18 -16.68 6.69
C ALA A 148 -10.80 -17.19 8.09
N GLN A 149 -10.01 -16.42 8.85
CA GLN A 149 -9.64 -16.74 10.22
C GLN A 149 -10.86 -16.83 11.15
N ALA A 150 -11.80 -15.88 11.04
CA ALA A 150 -13.04 -15.91 11.82
C ALA A 150 -13.87 -17.17 11.53
N ARG A 151 -13.95 -17.59 10.26
CA ARG A 151 -14.61 -18.84 9.86
C ARG A 151 -13.93 -20.06 10.46
N LEU A 152 -12.61 -20.11 10.45
CA LEU A 152 -11.83 -21.21 11.05
C LEU A 152 -12.09 -21.31 12.56
N TYR A 153 -11.99 -20.20 13.31
CA TYR A 153 -12.23 -20.21 14.75
C TYR A 153 -13.67 -20.58 15.11
N ALA A 154 -14.64 -20.14 14.31
CA ALA A 154 -16.03 -20.55 14.51
C ALA A 154 -16.22 -22.07 14.27
N ALA A 155 -15.58 -22.64 13.26
CA ALA A 155 -15.61 -24.09 12.99
C ALA A 155 -14.95 -24.87 14.14
N LEU A 156 -13.76 -24.48 14.59
CA LEU A 156 -13.06 -25.10 15.72
C LEU A 156 -13.93 -25.10 17.00
N LYS A 157 -14.60 -23.98 17.29
CA LYS A 157 -15.47 -23.86 18.46
C LYS A 157 -16.73 -24.74 18.35
N ARG A 158 -17.31 -24.84 17.16
CA ARG A 158 -18.57 -25.59 16.92
C ARG A 158 -18.32 -27.09 16.79
N ASP A 159 -17.28 -27.50 16.03
CA ASP A 159 -17.08 -28.86 15.56
C ASP A 159 -15.95 -29.58 16.31
N GLY A 160 -15.18 -28.88 17.15
CA GLY A 160 -14.01 -29.41 17.84
C GLY A 160 -12.83 -29.75 16.90
N GLY A 161 -12.89 -29.31 15.63
CA GLY A 161 -11.88 -29.61 14.61
C GLY A 161 -12.03 -28.75 13.38
N ALA A 162 -11.05 -28.86 12.46
CA ALA A 162 -11.00 -28.04 11.24
C ALA A 162 -11.27 -28.83 9.94
N GLN A 163 -11.79 -30.07 10.02
CA GLN A 163 -11.99 -30.94 8.86
C GLN A 163 -12.84 -30.28 7.77
N ASN A 164 -13.87 -29.53 8.15
CA ASN A 164 -14.77 -28.82 7.23
C ASN A 164 -14.12 -27.57 6.59
N MET A 165 -12.90 -27.22 6.99
CA MET A 165 -12.17 -26.07 6.47
C MET A 165 -10.96 -26.46 5.60
N ILE A 166 -10.68 -27.77 5.43
CA ILE A 166 -9.50 -28.25 4.68
C ILE A 166 -9.49 -27.71 3.25
N GLY A 167 -10.65 -27.62 2.60
CA GLY A 167 -10.77 -27.07 1.24
C GLY A 167 -10.45 -25.58 1.10
N ASP A 168 -10.44 -24.84 2.22
CA ASP A 168 -10.05 -23.41 2.28
C ASP A 168 -8.59 -23.22 2.71
N MET A 169 -7.85 -24.30 2.97
CA MET A 169 -6.46 -24.26 3.43
C MET A 169 -5.49 -24.54 2.29
N GLN A 170 -4.34 -23.88 2.33
CA GLN A 170 -3.20 -24.34 1.55
C GLN A 170 -2.75 -25.70 2.06
N THR A 171 -2.43 -26.61 1.16
CA THR A 171 -1.70 -27.83 1.49
C THR A 171 -0.28 -27.47 1.98
N ARG A 172 0.40 -28.42 2.63
CA ARG A 172 1.79 -28.21 3.04
C ARG A 172 2.70 -27.89 1.85
N ALA A 173 2.49 -28.52 0.70
CA ALA A 173 3.27 -28.28 -0.50
C ALA A 173 3.06 -26.85 -1.02
N GLU A 174 1.81 -26.40 -1.16
CA GLU A 174 1.48 -25.03 -1.60
C GLU A 174 2.02 -23.97 -0.65
N LEU A 175 1.96 -24.21 0.67
CA LEU A 175 2.53 -23.30 1.65
C LEU A 175 4.06 -23.21 1.51
N TYR A 176 4.73 -24.35 1.37
CA TYR A 176 6.19 -24.41 1.21
C TYR A 176 6.66 -23.70 -0.06
N GLU A 177 5.93 -23.85 -1.15
CA GLU A 177 6.16 -23.10 -2.39
C GLU A 177 6.02 -21.59 -2.14
N THR A 178 4.92 -21.16 -1.50
CA THR A 178 4.60 -19.74 -1.23
C THR A 178 5.69 -19.06 -0.39
N ILE A 179 6.23 -19.73 0.62
CA ILE A 179 7.26 -19.15 1.51
C ILE A 179 8.69 -19.44 1.05
N GLY A 180 8.88 -20.14 -0.08
CA GLY A 180 10.21 -20.50 -0.59
C GLY A 180 10.98 -21.48 0.33
N TYR A 181 10.28 -22.35 1.08
CA TYR A 181 10.84 -23.21 2.11
C TYR A 181 12.05 -24.01 1.62
N HIS A 182 11.98 -24.62 0.44
CA HIS A 182 13.05 -25.44 -0.10
C HIS A 182 14.34 -24.69 -0.40
N GLN A 183 14.27 -23.38 -0.62
CA GLN A 183 15.46 -22.54 -0.78
C GLN A 183 16.20 -22.39 0.55
N TYR A 184 15.45 -22.28 1.66
CA TYR A 184 16.05 -22.23 3.01
C TYR A 184 16.63 -23.58 3.43
N GLU A 185 15.97 -24.71 3.10
CA GLU A 185 16.53 -26.04 3.31
C GLU A 185 17.85 -26.25 2.53
N ALA A 186 17.86 -25.82 1.26
CA ALA A 186 19.07 -25.90 0.43
C ALA A 186 20.20 -25.01 0.98
N LEU A 187 19.85 -23.80 1.44
CA LEU A 187 20.80 -22.89 2.08
C LEU A 187 21.37 -23.52 3.37
N ASP A 188 20.51 -24.05 4.24
CA ASP A 188 20.92 -24.69 5.49
C ASP A 188 21.84 -25.89 5.22
N ALA A 189 21.50 -26.71 4.24
CA ALA A 189 22.34 -27.82 3.81
C ALA A 189 23.72 -27.40 3.25
N SER A 190 23.84 -26.19 2.74
CA SER A 190 25.09 -25.60 2.23
C SER A 190 25.97 -25.02 3.34
N ILE A 191 25.40 -24.72 4.50
CA ILE A 191 26.16 -24.25 5.67
C ILE A 191 26.93 -25.42 6.23
N VAL A 192 28.25 -25.27 6.30
CA VAL A 192 29.14 -26.35 6.84
C VAL A 192 28.67 -26.70 8.24
N ALA A 193 28.24 -27.94 8.40
CA ALA A 193 27.92 -28.49 9.72
C ALA A 193 29.13 -28.34 10.63
N THR A 194 28.94 -27.85 11.85
CA THR A 194 29.99 -27.73 12.84
C THR A 194 30.56 -29.14 13.09
N VAL A 195 31.78 -29.37 12.63
CA VAL A 195 32.47 -30.62 12.92
C VAL A 195 32.87 -30.62 14.39
N VAL A 196 32.19 -31.41 15.20
CA VAL A 196 32.59 -31.61 16.61
C VAL A 196 33.94 -32.32 16.58
N PRO A 197 35.03 -31.74 17.17
CA PRO A 197 36.33 -32.42 17.20
C PRO A 197 36.20 -33.79 17.83
N GLN A 198 36.80 -34.80 17.19
CA GLN A 198 36.86 -36.13 17.76
C GLN A 198 37.56 -36.08 19.15
N GLY A 199 36.87 -36.50 20.19
CA GLY A 199 37.42 -36.53 21.56
C GLY A 199 36.66 -35.66 22.58
N MET A 200 35.60 -34.94 22.20
CA MET A 200 34.73 -34.37 23.23
C MET A 200 33.80 -35.42 23.84
N PRO A 201 33.69 -35.50 25.17
CA PRO A 201 32.79 -36.45 25.82
C PRO A 201 31.35 -36.06 25.48
N GLN A 202 30.59 -37.04 24.99
CA GLN A 202 29.15 -36.87 24.83
C GLN A 202 28.54 -36.64 26.21
N ARG A 203 27.85 -35.49 26.39
CA ARG A 203 27.08 -35.27 27.61
C ARG A 203 25.93 -36.29 27.64
N SER A 204 25.98 -37.18 28.62
CA SER A 204 24.90 -38.11 28.99
C SER A 204 23.67 -37.35 29.48
#